data_6433d427169a21d2badda394a0dcd139
#
_entry.id   6433d427169a21d2badda394a0dcd139
#
_cell.length_a   1.000
_cell.length_b   1.000
_cell.length_c   1.000
_cell.angle_alpha   90.00
_cell.angle_beta   90.00
_cell.angle_gamma   90.00
#
_symmetry.space_group_name_H-M   'P 1'
#
loop_
_entity.id
_entity.type
_entity.pdbx_description
1 polymer ?
#
loop_
_entity_poly.entity_id
_entity_poly.type
_entity_poly.pdbx_seq_one_letter_code
_entity_poly.pdbx_strand_id
1 'polypeptide(L)'
;MRFALRNSMLGFLMITAFFTGCGTQSVPVAEINTDDPLLADLSESKGGLPLLAVPGPDDGKTPNKSGKVTQAAAKSAPGLLPKGLFGKKAPQANAPEAEEEPAPRKVAEKGSPEWLLNEIQRVRLLPLPREDENENESEDSEEEEQPLTPAQEKKFAEEIEKTRAIRRERNIQIVKLSEECLQKTSKNPEQEPIFSAAVHNLLDARLQLALQGDAASIDALYEAEKVFFERNPKSDSASESALTLVNLAHANALRYGSKNPLWLKEFSKRAQVYASRFPDEAPRSVPLLMAAARSCENNGQAEESKTCYSLLSSRFGQTQQGMQAQGTLRRMQLKGQELELSGPGIDGNDIDVKANKGKMVLIVFWASNAQPFVQQLPKILEVTAKYKKYCTVIGVNIDTDEKAVETFVENQRLDWQQIFFPGRAQRGWNSPIAAYYGVNMLPTIWLLDPNGIVAETNLDASNLEAKLREVYTPFLKKK
;
A
#
# COMPACT_ATOMS: atom_id res chain seq x y z
N MET A 1 19.79 1.23 -37.38
CA MET A 1 19.43 1.41 -35.97
C MET A 1 19.56 2.88 -35.44
N ARG A 2 20.09 3.82 -36.22
CA ARG A 2 20.22 5.25 -35.83
C ARG A 2 19.07 6.15 -36.31
N PHE A 3 18.14 5.67 -37.12
CA PHE A 3 17.03 6.48 -37.69
C PHE A 3 15.73 6.42 -36.88
N ALA A 4 15.51 5.40 -36.07
CA ALA A 4 14.29 5.25 -35.25
C ALA A 4 14.33 6.13 -33.97
N LEU A 5 15.51 6.40 -33.41
CA LEU A 5 15.67 7.26 -32.21
C LEU A 5 15.47 8.76 -32.50
N ARG A 6 15.64 9.19 -33.74
CA ARG A 6 15.54 10.61 -34.11
C ARG A 6 14.09 11.09 -34.25
N ASN A 7 13.18 10.19 -34.63
CA ASN A 7 11.75 10.55 -34.74
C ASN A 7 11.00 10.52 -33.41
N SER A 8 11.45 9.72 -32.45
CA SER A 8 10.85 9.71 -31.10
C SER A 8 11.24 10.97 -30.31
N MET A 9 12.46 11.47 -30.48
CA MET A 9 12.93 12.72 -29.83
C MET A 9 12.28 13.97 -30.42
N LEU A 10 11.95 14.00 -31.71
CA LEU A 10 11.28 15.15 -32.31
C LEU A 10 9.81 15.30 -31.87
N GLY A 11 9.10 14.20 -31.61
CA GLY A 11 7.75 14.24 -31.05
C GLY A 11 7.70 14.79 -29.63
N PHE A 12 8.71 14.49 -28.84
CA PHE A 12 8.82 14.95 -27.45
C PHE A 12 9.25 16.43 -27.33
N LEU A 13 10.17 16.88 -28.20
CA LEU A 13 10.59 18.30 -28.24
C LEU A 13 9.47 19.25 -28.67
N MET A 14 8.48 18.78 -29.42
CA MET A 14 7.32 19.59 -29.81
C MET A 14 6.37 19.88 -28.66
N ILE A 15 6.25 18.97 -27.68
CA ILE A 15 5.39 19.19 -26.49
C ILE A 15 6.05 20.22 -25.56
N THR A 16 7.36 20.18 -25.35
CA THR A 16 8.07 21.16 -24.53
C THR A 16 8.16 22.53 -25.14
N ALA A 17 8.25 22.69 -26.48
CA ALA A 17 8.31 23.95 -27.16
C ALA A 17 6.98 24.76 -27.15
N PHE A 18 5.84 24.11 -26.88
CA PHE A 18 4.54 24.79 -26.85
C PHE A 18 4.15 25.38 -25.49
N PHE A 19 4.87 25.07 -24.40
CA PHE A 19 4.54 25.54 -23.06
C PHE A 19 5.34 26.77 -22.56
N THR A 20 6.30 27.29 -23.31
CA THR A 20 7.16 28.41 -22.88
C THR A 20 6.55 29.82 -23.08
N GLY A 21 5.27 29.95 -23.36
CA GLY A 21 4.63 31.18 -23.76
C GLY A 21 3.57 31.78 -22.82
N CYS A 22 3.56 31.51 -21.52
CA CYS A 22 2.67 32.24 -20.59
C CYS A 22 3.45 32.66 -19.35
N GLY A 23 3.60 33.97 -19.16
CA GLY A 23 4.30 34.56 -18.02
C GLY A 23 3.60 34.22 -16.71
N THR A 24 4.29 33.50 -15.84
CA THR A 24 3.83 33.15 -14.51
C THR A 24 4.51 33.99 -13.45
N GLN A 25 3.72 34.65 -12.61
CA GLN A 25 4.18 35.11 -11.31
C GLN A 25 4.55 33.91 -10.48
N SER A 26 5.80 33.80 -10.08
CA SER A 26 6.32 32.73 -9.23
C SER A 26 5.74 32.84 -7.82
N VAL A 27 4.96 31.87 -7.41
CA VAL A 27 4.65 31.58 -5.99
C VAL A 27 5.85 30.82 -5.43
N PRO A 28 6.39 31.16 -4.24
CA PRO A 28 7.53 30.46 -3.68
C PRO A 28 7.13 29.00 -3.39
N VAL A 29 7.68 28.10 -4.17
CA VAL A 29 7.66 26.65 -3.91
C VAL A 29 8.61 26.43 -2.74
N ALA A 30 8.15 25.79 -1.67
CA ALA A 30 9.04 25.32 -0.62
C ALA A 30 10.10 24.43 -1.29
N GLU A 31 11.36 24.86 -1.22
CA GLU A 31 12.49 24.15 -1.81
C GLU A 31 12.51 22.72 -1.26
N ILE A 32 12.24 21.75 -2.14
CA ILE A 32 12.57 20.36 -1.90
C ILE A 32 14.08 20.33 -1.98
N ASN A 33 14.74 19.95 -0.88
CA ASN A 33 16.17 19.80 -0.82
C ASN A 33 16.60 18.79 -1.91
N THR A 34 17.10 19.30 -3.03
CA THR A 34 17.56 18.52 -4.18
C THR A 34 18.96 17.93 -3.95
N ASP A 35 19.57 18.20 -2.80
CA ASP A 35 20.95 17.80 -2.45
C ASP A 35 21.00 16.40 -1.78
N ASP A 36 19.95 15.59 -1.88
CA ASP A 36 20.03 14.17 -1.48
C ASP A 36 20.91 13.42 -2.50
N PRO A 37 22.10 12.93 -2.10
CA PRO A 37 23.04 12.27 -3.01
C PRO A 37 22.45 11.02 -3.70
N LEU A 38 21.40 10.42 -3.15
CA LEU A 38 20.67 9.30 -3.78
C LEU A 38 19.75 9.78 -4.92
N LEU A 39 19.40 11.08 -4.95
CA LEU A 39 18.59 11.67 -6.02
C LEU A 39 19.43 12.28 -7.12
N ALA A 40 20.63 12.75 -6.81
CA ALA A 40 21.60 13.22 -7.80
C ALA A 40 22.00 12.06 -8.76
N ASP A 41 22.25 10.86 -8.21
CA ASP A 41 22.54 9.66 -9.00
C ASP A 41 21.38 9.22 -9.91
N LEU A 42 20.14 9.54 -9.53
CA LEU A 42 18.95 9.24 -10.32
C LEU A 42 18.68 10.25 -11.43
N SER A 43 19.20 11.48 -11.32
CA SER A 43 19.02 12.56 -12.30
C SER A 43 20.11 12.57 -13.39
N GLU A 44 21.30 12.00 -13.14
CA GLU A 44 22.42 11.98 -14.08
C GLU A 44 22.48 10.75 -14.99
N SER A 45 21.69 9.70 -14.74
CA SER A 45 21.68 8.52 -15.60
C SER A 45 20.94 8.81 -16.90
N LYS A 46 21.68 9.01 -17.96
CA LYS A 46 21.21 9.06 -19.37
C LYS A 46 20.72 7.69 -19.85
N GLY A 47 19.81 7.10 -19.17
CA GLY A 47 19.17 5.83 -19.52
C GLY A 47 18.58 5.19 -18.30
N GLY A 48 17.28 5.21 -18.15
CA GLY A 48 16.43 4.62 -17.13
C GLY A 48 17.07 4.29 -15.79
N LEU A 49 16.39 4.38 -14.71
CA LEU A 49 16.85 4.08 -13.35
C LEU A 49 17.53 2.69 -13.29
N PRO A 50 18.86 2.55 -13.43
CA PRO A 50 19.48 1.22 -13.50
C PRO A 50 19.35 0.43 -12.20
N LEU A 51 19.10 1.14 -11.09
CA LEU A 51 18.85 0.54 -9.77
C LEU A 51 17.38 0.14 -9.54
N LEU A 52 16.46 0.68 -10.34
CA LEU A 52 15.03 0.38 -10.31
C LEU A 52 14.63 -0.58 -11.44
N ALA A 53 15.60 -1.13 -12.19
CA ALA A 53 15.32 -2.14 -13.20
C ALA A 53 14.51 -3.28 -12.58
N VAL A 54 13.36 -3.55 -13.16
CA VAL A 54 12.55 -4.72 -12.84
C VAL A 54 13.35 -5.96 -13.22
N PRO A 55 13.66 -6.90 -12.30
CA PRO A 55 14.27 -8.16 -12.69
C PRO A 55 13.38 -8.83 -13.74
N GLY A 56 13.98 -9.32 -14.82
CA GLY A 56 13.29 -10.15 -15.78
C GLY A 56 12.59 -11.35 -15.12
N PRO A 57 11.67 -12.03 -15.79
CA PRO A 57 11.01 -13.22 -15.24
C PRO A 57 12.09 -14.19 -14.75
N ASP A 58 11.99 -14.56 -13.47
CA ASP A 58 12.92 -15.45 -12.78
C ASP A 58 12.88 -16.81 -13.51
N ASP A 59 14.01 -17.21 -14.08
CA ASP A 59 14.18 -18.54 -14.71
C ASP A 59 14.07 -19.58 -13.60
N GLY A 60 12.88 -20.14 -13.44
CA GLY A 60 12.41 -21.05 -12.40
C GLY A 60 13.41 -22.10 -11.92
N LYS A 61 14.28 -21.73 -11.00
CA LYS A 61 15.06 -22.66 -10.17
C LYS A 61 15.06 -22.18 -8.72
N THR A 62 13.98 -22.44 -8.02
CA THR A 62 13.98 -22.41 -6.56
C THR A 62 13.77 -23.83 -6.02
N PRO A 63 14.51 -24.25 -4.98
CA PRO A 63 14.30 -25.54 -4.35
C PRO A 63 13.00 -25.51 -3.56
N ASN A 64 12.13 -26.43 -3.92
CA ASN A 64 10.86 -26.76 -3.35
C ASN A 64 10.99 -27.02 -1.83
N LYS A 65 10.38 -26.16 -1.00
CA LYS A 65 9.95 -26.53 0.35
C LYS A 65 8.49 -26.15 0.49
N SER A 66 7.67 -27.19 0.42
CA SER A 66 6.24 -27.21 0.60
C SER A 66 5.81 -26.55 1.91
N GLY A 67 5.15 -25.39 1.79
CA GLY A 67 4.30 -24.84 2.82
C GLY A 67 2.93 -24.57 2.21
N LYS A 68 1.93 -25.38 2.56
CA LYS A 68 0.54 -25.21 2.16
C LYS A 68 0.05 -23.84 2.61
N VAL A 69 -0.14 -22.93 1.68
CA VAL A 69 -0.90 -21.68 1.92
C VAL A 69 -2.34 -21.98 1.49
N THR A 70 -3.21 -22.26 2.46
CA THR A 70 -4.65 -22.28 2.25
C THR A 70 -5.14 -20.85 2.08
N GLN A 71 -5.56 -20.49 0.88
CA GLN A 71 -6.33 -19.26 0.64
C GLN A 71 -7.72 -19.44 1.27
N ALA A 72 -7.98 -18.71 2.37
CA ALA A 72 -9.32 -18.55 2.88
C ALA A 72 -10.05 -17.55 2.00
N ALA A 73 -11.06 -18.01 1.28
CA ALA A 73 -11.97 -17.21 0.49
C ALA A 73 -12.66 -16.17 1.39
N ALA A 74 -12.45 -14.89 1.12
CA ALA A 74 -13.19 -13.79 1.71
C ALA A 74 -14.63 -13.83 1.19
N LYS A 75 -15.56 -14.42 1.97
CA LYS A 75 -16.99 -14.23 1.79
C LYS A 75 -17.33 -12.79 2.16
N SER A 76 -17.76 -12.01 1.18
CA SER A 76 -18.31 -10.67 1.34
C SER A 76 -19.49 -10.68 2.31
N ALA A 77 -19.36 -9.92 3.40
CA ALA A 77 -20.47 -9.63 4.30
C ALA A 77 -21.45 -8.63 3.62
N PRO A 78 -22.77 -8.80 3.80
CA PRO A 78 -23.75 -7.89 3.22
C PRO A 78 -23.72 -6.55 3.98
N GLY A 79 -23.63 -5.45 3.22
CA GLY A 79 -23.65 -4.08 3.73
C GLY A 79 -24.93 -3.76 4.49
N LEU A 80 -24.78 -3.33 5.74
CA LEU A 80 -25.80 -2.66 6.52
C LEU A 80 -25.90 -1.20 6.08
N LEU A 81 -26.85 -0.91 5.20
CA LEU A 81 -27.34 0.45 4.98
C LEU A 81 -28.30 0.81 6.13
N PRO A 82 -28.21 2.02 6.71
CA PRO A 82 -29.16 2.47 7.74
C PRO A 82 -30.55 2.64 7.12
N LYS A 83 -31.54 1.92 7.63
CA LYS A 83 -32.95 2.14 7.35
C LYS A 83 -33.36 3.45 8.00
N GLY A 84 -33.73 4.44 7.21
CA GLY A 84 -34.41 5.62 7.75
C GLY A 84 -34.23 6.91 6.97
N LEU A 85 -34.60 6.94 5.69
CA LEU A 85 -34.85 8.22 4.99
C LEU A 85 -35.77 8.06 3.75
N PHE A 86 -36.92 7.38 3.91
CA PHE A 86 -37.98 7.49 2.93
C PHE A 86 -39.31 7.56 3.66
N GLY A 87 -39.70 8.79 3.98
CA GLY A 87 -41.01 9.13 4.46
C GLY A 87 -41.43 10.49 3.93
N LYS A 88 -41.83 10.55 2.65
CA LYS A 88 -42.80 11.55 2.16
C LYS A 88 -43.52 10.97 0.94
N LYS A 89 -44.86 11.11 1.00
CA LYS A 89 -45.86 10.69 0.04
C LYS A 89 -45.50 11.05 -1.40
N ALA A 90 -45.68 10.10 -2.31
CA ALA A 90 -45.68 10.33 -3.75
C ALA A 90 -46.83 11.27 -4.16
N PRO A 91 -46.58 12.23 -5.06
CA PRO A 91 -47.64 12.87 -5.85
C PRO A 91 -48.09 11.92 -6.97
N GLN A 92 -49.39 12.01 -7.27
CA GLN A 92 -50.04 11.22 -8.31
C GLN A 92 -49.38 11.42 -9.69
N ALA A 93 -49.24 10.32 -10.40
CA ALA A 93 -48.76 10.26 -11.75
C ALA A 93 -49.67 11.07 -12.71
N ASN A 94 -49.10 12.07 -13.36
CA ASN A 94 -49.59 12.59 -14.60
C ASN A 94 -49.07 11.71 -15.75
N ALA A 95 -49.87 11.59 -16.79
CA ALA A 95 -49.61 10.76 -17.97
C ALA A 95 -48.21 10.99 -18.57
N PRO A 96 -47.62 9.97 -19.23
CA PRO A 96 -46.26 10.09 -19.77
C PRO A 96 -46.26 11.13 -20.90
N GLU A 97 -45.53 12.22 -20.68
CA GLU A 97 -45.00 13.03 -21.77
C GLU A 97 -44.10 12.11 -22.62
N ALA A 98 -44.31 12.17 -23.96
CA ALA A 98 -43.53 11.40 -24.88
C ALA A 98 -42.03 11.64 -24.65
N GLU A 99 -41.31 10.58 -24.33
CA GLU A 99 -39.84 10.60 -24.31
C GLU A 99 -39.36 11.06 -25.67
N GLU A 100 -38.82 12.28 -25.77
CA GLU A 100 -38.07 12.69 -26.96
C GLU A 100 -36.94 11.69 -27.17
N GLU A 101 -36.96 10.98 -28.27
CA GLU A 101 -35.85 10.11 -28.69
C GLU A 101 -34.57 10.94 -28.62
N PRO A 102 -33.51 10.44 -27.95
CA PRO A 102 -32.25 11.16 -27.84
C PRO A 102 -31.75 11.44 -29.27
N ALA A 103 -31.54 12.71 -29.59
CA ALA A 103 -31.05 13.14 -30.88
C ALA A 103 -29.85 12.27 -31.32
N PRO A 104 -29.78 11.84 -32.59
CA PRO A 104 -28.76 10.95 -33.08
C PRO A 104 -27.37 11.55 -32.77
N ARG A 105 -26.56 10.84 -31.95
CA ARG A 105 -25.22 11.28 -31.62
C ARG A 105 -24.45 11.49 -32.93
N LYS A 106 -24.03 12.73 -33.21
CA LYS A 106 -23.18 13.05 -34.36
C LYS A 106 -21.95 12.12 -34.32
N VAL A 107 -21.75 11.33 -35.35
CA VAL A 107 -20.54 10.50 -35.48
C VAL A 107 -19.36 11.45 -35.55
N ALA A 108 -18.40 11.29 -34.64
CA ALA A 108 -17.22 12.12 -34.59
C ALA A 108 -16.40 11.98 -35.88
N GLU A 109 -15.95 13.08 -36.45
CA GLU A 109 -15.14 13.08 -37.67
C GLU A 109 -13.81 12.36 -37.42
N LYS A 110 -13.40 11.51 -38.34
CA LYS A 110 -12.17 10.72 -38.25
C LYS A 110 -10.95 11.64 -37.99
N GLY A 111 -10.24 11.36 -36.92
CA GLY A 111 -9.06 12.13 -36.51
C GLY A 111 -9.39 13.36 -35.66
N SER A 112 -10.68 13.66 -35.37
CA SER A 112 -11.03 14.67 -34.36
C SER A 112 -10.67 14.17 -32.96
N PRO A 113 -10.50 15.08 -31.97
CA PRO A 113 -10.24 14.70 -30.59
C PRO A 113 -11.27 13.71 -30.02
N GLU A 114 -12.55 13.89 -30.32
CA GLU A 114 -13.64 13.01 -29.89
C GLU A 114 -13.55 11.64 -30.57
N TRP A 115 -13.18 11.60 -31.86
CA TRP A 115 -12.94 10.34 -32.56
C TRP A 115 -11.77 9.58 -31.95
N LEU A 116 -10.67 10.27 -31.60
CA LEU A 116 -9.50 9.64 -30.97
C LEU A 116 -9.84 9.03 -29.61
N LEU A 117 -10.66 9.70 -28.78
CA LEU A 117 -11.13 9.12 -27.52
C LEU A 117 -12.01 7.90 -27.76
N ASN A 118 -12.91 7.94 -28.74
CA ASN A 118 -13.74 6.79 -29.09
C ASN A 118 -12.89 5.61 -29.58
N GLU A 119 -11.85 5.88 -30.36
CA GLU A 119 -10.93 4.85 -30.84
C GLU A 119 -10.11 4.23 -29.70
N ILE A 120 -9.68 5.02 -28.71
CA ILE A 120 -9.04 4.52 -27.48
C ILE A 120 -9.99 3.55 -26.75
N GLN A 121 -11.26 3.94 -26.58
CA GLN A 121 -12.24 3.05 -25.94
C GLN A 121 -12.46 1.78 -26.74
N ARG A 122 -12.53 1.87 -28.07
CA ARG A 122 -12.64 0.71 -28.96
C ARG A 122 -11.46 -0.25 -28.76
N VAL A 123 -10.23 0.25 -28.71
CA VAL A 123 -9.02 -0.55 -28.50
C VAL A 123 -9.05 -1.23 -27.11
N ARG A 124 -9.52 -0.54 -26.07
CA ARG A 124 -9.66 -1.11 -24.71
C ARG A 124 -10.66 -2.27 -24.66
N LEU A 125 -11.78 -2.14 -25.37
CA LEU A 125 -12.89 -3.10 -25.34
C LEU A 125 -12.70 -4.28 -26.28
N LEU A 126 -11.63 -4.33 -27.07
CA LEU A 126 -11.36 -5.51 -27.90
C LEU A 126 -11.29 -6.77 -27.03
N PRO A 127 -11.98 -7.87 -27.39
CA PRO A 127 -11.91 -9.10 -26.63
C PRO A 127 -10.46 -9.63 -26.60
N LEU A 128 -10.07 -10.24 -25.49
CA LEU A 128 -8.86 -11.04 -25.46
C LEU A 128 -9.17 -12.38 -26.11
N PRO A 129 -8.22 -12.99 -26.83
CA PRO A 129 -8.40 -14.34 -27.34
C PRO A 129 -8.73 -15.28 -26.18
N ARG A 130 -9.89 -15.91 -26.22
CA ARG A 130 -10.19 -17.07 -25.40
C ARG A 130 -9.83 -18.27 -26.24
N GLU A 131 -9.12 -19.25 -25.70
CA GLU A 131 -9.13 -20.57 -26.31
C GLU A 131 -10.55 -21.10 -26.12
N ASP A 132 -11.10 -21.72 -27.17
CA ASP A 132 -12.44 -22.33 -27.15
C ASP A 132 -12.49 -23.28 -25.95
N GLU A 133 -13.20 -22.84 -24.90
CA GLU A 133 -13.62 -23.73 -23.84
C GLU A 133 -14.48 -24.80 -24.51
N ASN A 134 -14.01 -26.04 -24.45
CA ASN A 134 -14.87 -27.18 -24.83
C ASN A 134 -16.13 -27.06 -23.98
N GLU A 135 -17.28 -26.77 -24.62
CA GLU A 135 -18.59 -26.60 -24.00
C GLU A 135 -19.14 -27.89 -23.32
N ASN A 136 -18.27 -28.74 -22.77
CA ASN A 136 -18.63 -30.02 -22.17
C ASN A 136 -18.13 -30.18 -20.71
N GLU A 137 -17.94 -29.12 -19.95
CA GLU A 137 -17.83 -29.29 -18.50
C GLU A 137 -19.20 -28.99 -17.87
N SER A 138 -19.88 -30.07 -17.48
CA SER A 138 -21.12 -30.07 -16.71
C SER A 138 -20.90 -29.35 -15.36
N GLU A 139 -21.77 -28.41 -15.03
CA GLU A 139 -21.76 -27.53 -13.85
C GLU A 139 -21.99 -28.23 -12.50
N ASP A 140 -21.69 -29.52 -12.32
CA ASP A 140 -21.98 -30.26 -11.07
C ASP A 140 -20.88 -31.28 -10.73
N SER A 141 -19.66 -30.82 -10.47
CA SER A 141 -18.70 -31.65 -9.73
C SER A 141 -17.88 -30.79 -8.77
N GLU A 142 -18.09 -30.96 -7.48
CA GLU A 142 -17.14 -30.60 -6.41
C GLU A 142 -15.88 -31.48 -6.56
N GLU A 143 -15.09 -31.22 -7.61
CA GLU A 143 -13.79 -31.87 -7.76
C GLU A 143 -12.77 -31.13 -6.90
N GLU A 144 -12.13 -31.87 -5.99
CA GLU A 144 -10.92 -31.44 -5.28
C GLU A 144 -9.92 -30.91 -6.32
N GLU A 145 -9.47 -29.63 -6.18
CA GLU A 145 -8.49 -28.99 -7.05
C GLU A 145 -7.21 -29.85 -7.12
N GLN A 146 -7.08 -30.64 -8.15
CA GLN A 146 -5.86 -31.40 -8.39
C GLN A 146 -4.76 -30.45 -8.88
N PRO A 147 -3.51 -30.62 -8.42
CA PRO A 147 -2.40 -29.81 -8.89
C PRO A 147 -2.21 -29.99 -10.41
N LEU A 148 -2.03 -28.87 -11.10
CA LEU A 148 -1.81 -28.85 -12.56
C LEU A 148 -0.65 -29.77 -12.96
N THR A 149 -0.82 -30.48 -14.06
CA THR A 149 0.29 -31.24 -14.65
C THR A 149 1.33 -30.29 -15.25
N PRO A 150 2.61 -30.68 -15.38
CA PRO A 150 3.65 -29.85 -16.00
C PRO A 150 3.31 -29.38 -17.41
N ALA A 151 2.52 -30.16 -18.16
CA ALA A 151 2.06 -29.78 -19.50
C ALA A 151 0.99 -28.69 -19.45
N GLN A 152 0.07 -28.76 -18.48
CA GLN A 152 -0.94 -27.72 -18.24
C GLN A 152 -0.31 -26.43 -17.73
N GLU A 153 0.66 -26.52 -16.80
CA GLU A 153 1.42 -25.34 -16.33
C GLU A 153 2.12 -24.63 -17.48
N LYS A 154 2.74 -25.38 -18.39
CA LYS A 154 3.41 -24.81 -19.57
C LYS A 154 2.42 -24.13 -20.51
N LYS A 155 1.27 -24.78 -20.81
CA LYS A 155 0.24 -24.22 -21.66
C LYS A 155 -0.32 -22.92 -21.05
N PHE A 156 -0.59 -22.92 -19.75
CA PHE A 156 -1.07 -21.76 -19.02
C PHE A 156 -0.05 -20.60 -19.03
N ALA A 157 1.23 -20.89 -18.85
CA ALA A 157 2.30 -19.89 -18.95
C ALA A 157 2.39 -19.26 -20.34
N GLU A 158 2.27 -20.08 -21.42
CA GLU A 158 2.26 -19.59 -22.80
C GLU A 158 1.04 -18.70 -23.09
N GLU A 159 -0.13 -19.01 -22.54
CA GLU A 159 -1.35 -18.23 -22.70
C GLU A 159 -1.25 -16.89 -21.95
N ILE A 160 -0.67 -16.88 -20.73
CA ILE A 160 -0.38 -15.65 -20.00
C ILE A 160 0.54 -14.74 -20.83
N GLU A 161 1.60 -15.28 -21.42
CA GLU A 161 2.55 -14.49 -22.23
C GLU A 161 1.90 -13.95 -23.51
N LYS A 162 1.07 -14.72 -24.19
CA LYS A 162 0.27 -14.24 -25.35
C LYS A 162 -0.67 -13.10 -24.94
N THR A 163 -1.39 -13.27 -23.85
CA THR A 163 -2.30 -12.25 -23.31
C THR A 163 -1.53 -10.99 -22.92
N ARG A 164 -0.36 -11.13 -22.30
CA ARG A 164 0.53 -10.01 -21.93
C ARG A 164 1.02 -9.25 -23.17
N ALA A 165 1.43 -9.96 -24.21
CA ALA A 165 1.86 -9.36 -25.46
C ALA A 165 0.72 -8.55 -26.14
N ILE A 166 -0.49 -9.08 -26.20
CA ILE A 166 -1.65 -8.38 -26.75
C ILE A 166 -1.98 -7.12 -25.92
N ARG A 167 -1.98 -7.21 -24.61
CA ARG A 167 -2.20 -6.05 -23.72
C ARG A 167 -1.12 -4.99 -23.92
N ARG A 168 0.14 -5.40 -24.08
CA ARG A 168 1.25 -4.50 -24.37
C ARG A 168 1.03 -3.74 -25.68
N GLU A 169 0.69 -4.42 -26.76
CA GLU A 169 0.45 -3.79 -28.06
C GLU A 169 -0.73 -2.80 -28.01
N ARG A 170 -1.81 -3.17 -27.33
CA ARG A 170 -2.96 -2.28 -27.10
C ARG A 170 -2.55 -1.01 -26.32
N ASN A 171 -1.76 -1.15 -25.27
CA ASN A 171 -1.29 -0.01 -24.50
C ASN A 171 -0.39 0.90 -25.33
N ILE A 172 0.47 0.35 -26.18
CA ILE A 172 1.27 1.14 -27.15
C ILE A 172 0.38 1.91 -28.10
N GLN A 173 -0.69 1.30 -28.61
CA GLN A 173 -1.65 1.96 -29.48
C GLN A 173 -2.41 3.07 -28.73
N ILE A 174 -2.86 2.83 -27.49
CA ILE A 174 -3.53 3.83 -26.66
C ILE A 174 -2.61 5.01 -26.40
N VAL A 175 -1.32 4.78 -26.10
CA VAL A 175 -0.32 5.85 -25.92
C VAL A 175 -0.29 6.75 -27.16
N LYS A 176 -0.17 6.18 -28.37
CA LYS A 176 -0.10 6.93 -29.63
C LYS A 176 -1.34 7.79 -29.85
N LEU A 177 -2.54 7.18 -29.67
CA LEU A 177 -3.83 7.88 -29.86
C LEU A 177 -4.01 9.00 -28.83
N SER A 178 -3.60 8.76 -27.56
CA SER A 178 -3.69 9.75 -26.51
C SER A 178 -2.74 10.92 -26.75
N GLU A 179 -1.50 10.67 -27.19
CA GLU A 179 -0.55 11.71 -27.54
C GLU A 179 -1.05 12.57 -28.71
N GLU A 180 -1.65 11.97 -29.74
CA GLU A 180 -2.25 12.72 -30.85
C GLU A 180 -3.43 13.58 -30.36
N CYS A 181 -4.28 13.04 -29.47
CA CYS A 181 -5.39 13.78 -28.89
C CYS A 181 -4.89 14.98 -28.07
N LEU A 182 -3.89 14.81 -27.25
CA LEU A 182 -3.27 15.87 -26.45
C LEU A 182 -2.69 16.98 -27.32
N GLN A 183 -2.02 16.64 -28.45
CA GLN A 183 -1.49 17.64 -29.38
C GLN A 183 -2.59 18.52 -29.96
N LYS A 184 -3.77 17.97 -30.25
CA LYS A 184 -4.90 18.68 -30.84
C LYS A 184 -5.66 19.53 -29.81
N THR A 185 -5.71 19.11 -28.54
CA THR A 185 -6.54 19.73 -27.51
C THR A 185 -5.77 20.70 -26.60
N SER A 186 -4.43 20.60 -26.53
CA SER A 186 -3.59 21.31 -25.57
C SER A 186 -3.72 22.84 -25.57
N LYS A 187 -4.12 23.44 -26.72
CA LYS A 187 -4.23 24.87 -26.90
C LYS A 187 -5.65 25.43 -26.81
N ASN A 188 -6.65 24.56 -26.71
CA ASN A 188 -8.05 24.96 -26.70
C ASN A 188 -8.68 24.73 -25.31
N PRO A 189 -8.94 25.79 -24.51
CA PRO A 189 -9.56 25.65 -23.19
C PRO A 189 -10.95 25.00 -23.21
N GLU A 190 -11.71 25.16 -24.32
CA GLU A 190 -13.03 24.54 -24.45
C GLU A 190 -12.94 23.00 -24.54
N GLN A 191 -11.78 22.48 -24.92
CA GLN A 191 -11.51 21.04 -25.03
C GLN A 191 -10.79 20.47 -23.77
N GLU A 192 -10.73 21.22 -22.67
CA GLU A 192 -10.09 20.74 -21.43
C GLU A 192 -10.67 19.40 -20.93
N PRO A 193 -11.99 19.10 -21.02
CA PRO A 193 -12.50 17.78 -20.67
C PRO A 193 -11.93 16.65 -21.54
N ILE A 194 -11.78 16.89 -22.84
CA ILE A 194 -11.18 15.92 -23.77
C ILE A 194 -9.68 15.78 -23.50
N PHE A 195 -9.00 16.89 -23.24
CA PHE A 195 -7.59 16.88 -22.83
C PHE A 195 -7.38 16.04 -21.57
N SER A 196 -8.15 16.27 -20.51
CA SER A 196 -8.05 15.51 -19.25
C SER A 196 -8.34 14.01 -19.46
N ALA A 197 -9.32 13.68 -20.27
CA ALA A 197 -9.60 12.28 -20.61
C ALA A 197 -8.44 11.62 -21.39
N ALA A 198 -7.80 12.37 -22.30
CA ALA A 198 -6.63 11.88 -23.04
C ALA A 198 -5.42 11.69 -22.09
N VAL A 199 -5.20 12.61 -21.15
CA VAL A 199 -4.18 12.47 -20.09
C VAL A 199 -4.40 11.20 -19.29
N HIS A 200 -5.62 10.99 -18.79
CA HIS A 200 -5.95 9.78 -18.02
C HIS A 200 -5.63 8.50 -18.79
N ASN A 201 -6.03 8.42 -20.08
CA ASN A 201 -5.75 7.26 -20.92
C ASN A 201 -4.25 7.06 -21.18
N LEU A 202 -3.49 8.15 -21.38
CA LEU A 202 -2.04 8.13 -21.57
C LEU A 202 -1.35 7.58 -20.33
N LEU A 203 -1.67 8.13 -19.16
CA LEU A 203 -1.05 7.75 -17.89
C LEU A 203 -1.33 6.29 -17.54
N ASP A 204 -2.58 5.83 -17.70
CA ASP A 204 -2.94 4.44 -17.45
C ASP A 204 -2.18 3.47 -18.38
N ALA A 205 -2.17 3.74 -19.69
CA ALA A 205 -1.46 2.88 -20.65
C ALA A 205 0.06 2.84 -20.37
N ARG A 206 0.68 3.99 -20.06
CA ARG A 206 2.09 4.05 -19.69
C ARG A 206 2.38 3.35 -18.36
N LEU A 207 1.49 3.46 -17.37
CA LEU A 207 1.61 2.72 -16.10
C LEU A 207 1.62 1.21 -16.35
N GLN A 208 0.68 0.71 -17.18
CA GLN A 208 0.64 -0.72 -17.51
C GLN A 208 1.90 -1.19 -18.23
N LEU A 209 2.46 -0.39 -19.13
CA LEU A 209 3.74 -0.70 -19.80
C LEU A 209 4.91 -0.66 -18.82
N ALA A 210 4.97 0.34 -17.94
CA ALA A 210 5.99 0.50 -16.91
C ALA A 210 6.02 -0.69 -15.94
N LEU A 211 4.84 -1.17 -15.51
CA LEU A 211 4.70 -2.36 -14.65
C LEU A 211 5.11 -3.66 -15.33
N GLN A 212 5.19 -3.66 -16.67
CA GLN A 212 5.74 -4.75 -17.47
C GLN A 212 7.25 -4.59 -17.74
N GLY A 213 7.90 -3.59 -17.15
CA GLY A 213 9.34 -3.36 -17.27
C GLY A 213 9.76 -2.46 -18.44
N ASP A 214 8.83 -1.68 -19.02
CA ASP A 214 9.15 -0.74 -20.09
C ASP A 214 9.79 0.55 -19.53
N ALA A 215 11.12 0.61 -19.55
CA ALA A 215 11.88 1.73 -19.00
C ALA A 215 11.48 3.09 -19.64
N ALA A 216 11.22 3.11 -20.95
CA ALA A 216 10.80 4.33 -21.63
C ALA A 216 9.45 4.86 -21.11
N SER A 217 8.55 3.97 -20.71
CA SER A 217 7.27 4.37 -20.09
C SER A 217 7.46 4.86 -18.66
N ILE A 218 8.42 4.31 -17.91
CA ILE A 218 8.78 4.83 -16.58
C ILE A 218 9.26 6.27 -16.72
N ASP A 219 10.27 6.54 -17.54
CA ASP A 219 10.81 7.89 -17.75
C ASP A 219 9.74 8.88 -18.22
N ALA A 220 8.87 8.41 -19.13
CA ALA A 220 7.78 9.24 -19.64
C ALA A 220 6.70 9.58 -18.58
N LEU A 221 6.47 8.72 -17.58
CA LEU A 221 5.57 9.02 -16.47
C LEU A 221 6.14 10.10 -15.56
N TYR A 222 7.45 10.06 -15.26
CA TYR A 222 8.12 11.11 -14.48
C TYR A 222 8.11 12.48 -15.21
N GLU A 223 8.35 12.46 -16.51
CA GLU A 223 8.29 13.70 -17.30
C GLU A 223 6.84 14.22 -17.41
N ALA A 224 5.85 13.34 -17.57
CA ALA A 224 4.45 13.74 -17.63
C ALA A 224 3.99 14.42 -16.33
N GLU A 225 4.38 13.89 -15.16
CA GLU A 225 4.07 14.51 -13.87
C GLU A 225 4.60 15.93 -13.80
N LYS A 226 5.85 16.15 -14.20
CA LYS A 226 6.47 17.47 -14.23
C LYS A 226 5.73 18.41 -15.18
N VAL A 227 5.50 17.99 -16.43
CA VAL A 227 4.85 18.79 -17.48
C VAL A 227 3.43 19.19 -17.07
N PHE A 228 2.60 18.26 -16.56
CA PHE A 228 1.24 18.57 -16.17
C PHE A 228 1.16 19.45 -14.92
N PHE A 229 2.08 19.24 -13.97
CA PHE A 229 2.17 20.12 -12.81
C PHE A 229 2.61 21.54 -13.16
N GLU A 230 3.60 21.71 -14.04
CA GLU A 230 4.04 23.01 -14.55
C GLU A 230 2.95 23.72 -15.35
N ARG A 231 2.17 22.96 -16.15
CA ARG A 231 1.05 23.52 -16.94
C ARG A 231 -0.04 24.10 -16.04
N ASN A 232 -0.51 23.36 -15.06
CA ASN A 232 -1.52 23.81 -14.11
C ASN A 232 -1.48 22.95 -12.84
N PRO A 233 -0.83 23.42 -11.75
CA PRO A 233 -0.67 22.67 -10.52
C PRO A 233 -1.98 22.23 -9.83
N LYS A 234 -3.10 22.88 -10.18
CA LYS A 234 -4.43 22.60 -9.59
C LYS A 234 -5.33 21.79 -10.51
N SER A 235 -4.85 21.36 -11.67
CA SER A 235 -5.64 20.58 -12.62
C SER A 235 -5.74 19.11 -12.19
N ASP A 236 -6.82 18.45 -12.64
CA ASP A 236 -6.97 17.00 -12.49
C ASP A 236 -5.82 16.24 -13.17
N SER A 237 -5.32 16.75 -14.32
CA SER A 237 -4.17 16.16 -15.01
C SER A 237 -2.90 16.16 -14.17
N ALA A 238 -2.64 17.22 -13.39
CA ALA A 238 -1.51 17.29 -12.47
C ALA A 238 -1.68 16.32 -11.29
N SER A 239 -2.88 16.25 -10.71
CA SER A 239 -3.19 15.31 -9.63
C SER A 239 -3.09 13.86 -10.09
N GLU A 240 -3.69 13.50 -11.23
CA GLU A 240 -3.68 12.14 -11.76
C GLU A 240 -2.27 11.69 -12.18
N SER A 241 -1.45 12.57 -12.73
CA SER A 241 -0.05 12.22 -13.07
C SER A 241 0.80 11.94 -11.83
N ALA A 242 0.66 12.75 -10.79
CA ALA A 242 1.34 12.52 -9.52
C ALA A 242 0.83 11.23 -8.83
N LEU A 243 -0.48 10.97 -8.84
CA LEU A 243 -1.07 9.74 -8.32
C LEU A 243 -0.58 8.50 -9.09
N THR A 244 -0.41 8.61 -10.40
CA THR A 244 0.11 7.52 -11.23
C THR A 244 1.53 7.13 -10.82
N LEU A 245 2.40 8.10 -10.47
CA LEU A 245 3.72 7.82 -9.93
C LEU A 245 3.66 7.17 -8.54
N VAL A 246 2.72 7.56 -7.68
CA VAL A 246 2.50 6.87 -6.40
C VAL A 246 2.12 5.41 -6.64
N ASN A 247 1.21 5.15 -7.59
CA ASN A 247 0.76 3.79 -7.91
C ASN A 247 1.89 2.94 -8.50
N LEU A 248 2.73 3.51 -9.38
CA LEU A 248 3.91 2.83 -9.91
C LEU A 248 4.88 2.44 -8.79
N ALA A 249 5.21 3.39 -7.92
CA ALA A 249 6.12 3.16 -6.80
C ALA A 249 5.54 2.16 -5.80
N HIS A 250 4.24 2.22 -5.50
CA HIS A 250 3.54 1.28 -4.62
C HIS A 250 3.57 -0.15 -5.18
N ALA A 251 3.21 -0.34 -6.44
CA ALA A 251 3.22 -1.67 -7.07
C ALA A 251 4.62 -2.30 -7.05
N ASN A 252 5.65 -1.50 -7.34
CA ASN A 252 7.03 -1.95 -7.29
C ASN A 252 7.55 -2.17 -5.85
N ALA A 253 7.11 -1.35 -4.89
CA ALA A 253 7.42 -1.56 -3.46
C ALA A 253 6.83 -2.88 -2.95
N LEU A 254 5.60 -3.23 -3.33
CA LEU A 254 4.98 -4.50 -2.99
C LEU A 254 5.72 -5.69 -3.61
N ARG A 255 6.14 -5.56 -4.86
CA ARG A 255 6.74 -6.66 -5.63
C ARG A 255 8.22 -6.86 -5.30
N TYR A 256 8.95 -5.80 -5.07
CA TYR A 256 10.41 -5.82 -4.99
C TYR A 256 10.97 -5.20 -3.70
N GLY A 257 10.16 -4.55 -2.87
CA GLY A 257 10.62 -3.75 -1.73
C GLY A 257 11.49 -4.51 -0.73
N SER A 258 11.25 -5.80 -0.50
CA SER A 258 12.09 -6.65 0.35
C SER A 258 13.48 -6.93 -0.24
N LYS A 259 13.62 -6.95 -1.57
CA LYS A 259 14.87 -7.18 -2.29
C LYS A 259 15.55 -5.86 -2.72
N ASN A 260 14.76 -4.83 -2.98
CA ASN A 260 15.22 -3.51 -3.41
C ASN A 260 14.53 -2.40 -2.62
N PRO A 261 15.14 -1.94 -1.51
CA PRO A 261 14.57 -0.91 -0.63
C PRO A 261 14.35 0.45 -1.33
N LEU A 262 14.96 0.73 -2.47
CA LEU A 262 14.76 1.98 -3.20
C LEU A 262 13.31 2.18 -3.63
N TRP A 263 12.58 1.11 -3.94
CA TRP A 263 11.16 1.21 -4.25
C TRP A 263 10.30 1.59 -3.04
N LEU A 264 10.69 1.18 -1.83
CA LEU A 264 10.04 1.62 -0.58
C LEU A 264 10.26 3.11 -0.35
N LYS A 265 11.49 3.59 -0.55
CA LYS A 265 11.84 5.02 -0.45
C LYS A 265 11.09 5.85 -1.48
N GLU A 266 11.04 5.39 -2.74
CA GLU A 266 10.32 6.06 -3.80
C GLU A 266 8.80 6.12 -3.50
N PHE A 267 8.20 5.01 -3.01
CA PHE A 267 6.81 5.02 -2.62
C PHE A 267 6.53 6.02 -1.49
N SER A 268 7.36 6.01 -0.44
CA SER A 268 7.27 6.97 0.65
C SER A 268 7.35 8.41 0.14
N LYS A 269 8.34 8.73 -0.70
CA LYS A 269 8.53 10.05 -1.28
C LYS A 269 7.34 10.48 -2.14
N ARG A 270 6.86 9.63 -3.05
CA ARG A 270 5.74 9.98 -3.95
C ARG A 270 4.44 10.18 -3.19
N ALA A 271 4.15 9.34 -2.19
CA ALA A 271 2.98 9.52 -1.32
C ALA A 271 3.03 10.86 -0.56
N GLN A 272 4.20 11.26 -0.04
CA GLN A 272 4.39 12.53 0.64
C GLN A 272 4.23 13.72 -0.31
N VAL A 273 4.82 13.66 -1.50
CA VAL A 273 4.71 14.71 -2.53
C VAL A 273 3.25 14.88 -2.93
N TYR A 274 2.54 13.76 -3.21
CA TYR A 274 1.14 13.78 -3.58
C TYR A 274 0.28 14.44 -2.49
N ALA A 275 0.39 13.99 -1.26
CA ALA A 275 -0.36 14.55 -0.13
C ALA A 275 -0.04 16.04 0.13
N SER A 276 1.20 16.47 -0.16
CA SER A 276 1.61 17.84 0.05
C SER A 276 1.13 18.79 -1.05
N ARG A 277 1.14 18.35 -2.29
CA ARG A 277 0.73 19.16 -3.45
C ARG A 277 -0.78 19.22 -3.63
N PHE A 278 -1.51 18.17 -3.24
CA PHE A 278 -2.94 18.03 -3.45
C PHE A 278 -3.68 17.82 -2.12
N PRO A 279 -3.77 18.86 -1.26
CA PRO A 279 -4.38 18.75 0.08
C PRO A 279 -5.87 18.38 0.05
N ASP A 280 -6.57 18.76 -1.02
CA ASP A 280 -8.00 18.46 -1.20
C ASP A 280 -8.24 16.98 -1.54
N GLU A 281 -7.20 16.25 -1.93
CA GLU A 281 -7.23 14.81 -2.22
C GLU A 281 -6.96 13.93 -0.97
N ALA A 282 -7.37 14.39 0.21
CA ALA A 282 -7.21 13.64 1.45
C ALA A 282 -7.78 12.20 1.41
N PRO A 283 -8.93 11.93 0.76
CA PRO A 283 -9.46 10.57 0.64
C PRO A 283 -8.50 9.60 -0.07
N ARG A 284 -7.68 10.07 -1.01
CA ARG A 284 -6.66 9.30 -1.71
C ARG A 284 -5.31 9.33 -0.99
N SER A 285 -4.90 10.49 -0.45
CA SER A 285 -3.60 10.71 0.19
C SER A 285 -3.42 9.91 1.48
N VAL A 286 -4.44 9.89 2.34
CA VAL A 286 -4.36 9.29 3.68
C VAL A 286 -4.10 7.77 3.60
N PRO A 287 -4.86 6.97 2.81
CA PRO A 287 -4.56 5.54 2.66
C PRO A 287 -3.17 5.28 2.06
N LEU A 288 -2.74 6.08 1.07
CA LEU A 288 -1.45 5.91 0.42
C LEU A 288 -0.28 6.21 1.36
N LEU A 289 -0.36 7.30 2.13
CA LEU A 289 0.64 7.61 3.16
C LEU A 289 0.71 6.52 4.22
N MET A 290 -0.43 5.99 4.67
CA MET A 290 -0.48 4.91 5.65
C MET A 290 0.13 3.62 5.08
N ALA A 291 -0.17 3.29 3.81
CA ALA A 291 0.41 2.13 3.13
C ALA A 291 1.93 2.27 2.98
N ALA A 292 2.42 3.45 2.58
CA ALA A 292 3.84 3.74 2.46
C ALA A 292 4.56 3.64 3.80
N ALA A 293 3.98 4.24 4.86
CA ALA A 293 4.53 4.19 6.20
C ALA A 293 4.70 2.74 6.71
N ARG A 294 3.64 1.92 6.57
CA ARG A 294 3.66 0.51 7.00
C ARG A 294 4.61 -0.34 6.17
N SER A 295 4.64 -0.14 4.84
CA SER A 295 5.56 -0.85 3.97
C SER A 295 7.01 -0.57 4.35
N CYS A 296 7.35 0.68 4.63
CA CYS A 296 8.68 1.09 5.11
C CYS A 296 9.00 0.51 6.49
N GLU A 297 8.07 0.60 7.46
CA GLU A 297 8.24 0.05 8.81
C GLU A 297 8.52 -1.45 8.77
N ASN A 298 7.70 -2.22 8.04
CA ASN A 298 7.82 -3.68 7.96
C ASN A 298 9.11 -4.15 7.27
N ASN A 299 9.73 -3.30 6.47
CA ASN A 299 10.99 -3.58 5.77
C ASN A 299 12.20 -2.83 6.37
N GLY A 300 12.07 -2.30 7.59
CA GLY A 300 13.19 -1.69 8.33
C GLY A 300 13.62 -0.31 7.83
N GLN A 301 12.82 0.34 6.96
CA GLN A 301 13.07 1.72 6.50
C GLN A 301 12.46 2.71 7.51
N ALA A 302 13.10 2.83 8.69
CA ALA A 302 12.54 3.54 9.84
C ALA A 302 12.34 5.04 9.58
N GLU A 303 13.27 5.72 8.90
CA GLU A 303 13.19 7.17 8.66
C GLU A 303 12.10 7.51 7.66
N GLU A 304 11.98 6.75 6.55
CA GLU A 304 10.93 6.90 5.56
C GLU A 304 9.54 6.65 6.16
N SER A 305 9.44 5.62 7.00
CA SER A 305 8.22 5.31 7.75
C SER A 305 7.84 6.44 8.69
N LYS A 306 8.78 6.91 9.50
CA LYS A 306 8.58 8.03 10.44
C LYS A 306 8.14 9.31 9.74
N THR A 307 8.71 9.63 8.58
CA THR A 307 8.33 10.81 7.80
C THR A 307 6.89 10.74 7.32
N CYS A 308 6.44 9.59 6.80
CA CYS A 308 5.05 9.38 6.41
C CYS A 308 4.09 9.47 7.60
N TYR A 309 4.40 8.84 8.73
CA TYR A 309 3.59 8.94 9.95
C TYR A 309 3.54 10.37 10.49
N SER A 310 4.65 11.13 10.42
CA SER A 310 4.69 12.53 10.84
C SER A 310 3.79 13.41 9.99
N LEU A 311 3.75 13.18 8.69
CA LEU A 311 2.85 13.90 7.78
C LEU A 311 1.38 13.54 8.04
N LEU A 312 1.07 12.25 8.26
CA LEU A 312 -0.27 11.81 8.65
C LEU A 312 -0.73 12.45 9.96
N SER A 313 0.15 12.43 10.98
CA SER A 313 -0.13 12.98 12.30
C SER A 313 -0.36 14.49 12.26
N SER A 314 0.48 15.24 11.55
CA SER A 314 0.43 16.70 11.52
C SER A 314 -0.70 17.25 10.64
N ARG A 315 -0.93 16.65 9.49
CA ARG A 315 -1.88 17.15 8.49
C ARG A 315 -3.27 16.52 8.59
N PHE A 316 -3.31 15.24 8.97
CA PHE A 316 -4.54 14.44 9.02
C PHE A 316 -4.84 13.89 10.41
N GLY A 317 -4.33 14.56 11.46
CA GLY A 317 -4.40 14.11 12.84
C GLY A 317 -5.81 13.87 13.41
N GLN A 318 -6.85 14.44 12.79
CA GLN A 318 -8.26 14.20 13.16
C GLN A 318 -8.86 12.95 12.49
N THR A 319 -8.17 12.35 11.52
CA THR A 319 -8.59 11.08 10.91
C THR A 319 -8.18 9.91 11.79
N GLN A 320 -8.85 8.77 11.64
CA GLN A 320 -8.46 7.53 12.33
C GLN A 320 -7.01 7.14 12.03
N GLN A 321 -6.59 7.27 10.77
CA GLN A 321 -5.22 6.98 10.34
C GLN A 321 -4.21 7.98 10.94
N GLY A 322 -4.56 9.25 11.04
CA GLY A 322 -3.73 10.26 11.68
C GLY A 322 -3.54 10.01 13.17
N MET A 323 -4.61 9.65 13.89
CA MET A 323 -4.51 9.25 15.30
C MET A 323 -3.66 7.98 15.49
N GLN A 324 -3.82 7.00 14.60
CA GLN A 324 -2.99 5.80 14.60
C GLN A 324 -1.52 6.13 14.33
N ALA A 325 -1.23 7.04 13.41
CA ALA A 325 0.11 7.51 13.12
C ALA A 325 0.76 8.18 14.34
N GLN A 326 -0.01 9.00 15.11
CA GLN A 326 0.47 9.58 16.37
C GLN A 326 0.88 8.50 17.38
N GLY A 327 0.06 7.47 17.53
CA GLY A 327 0.38 6.34 18.40
C GLY A 327 1.65 5.61 17.95
N THR A 328 1.77 5.34 16.65
CA THR A 328 2.97 4.70 16.08
C THR A 328 4.23 5.53 16.30
N LEU A 329 4.16 6.85 16.12
CA LEU A 329 5.29 7.75 16.41
C LEU A 329 5.71 7.69 17.88
N ARG A 330 4.75 7.63 18.82
CA ARG A 330 5.09 7.44 20.26
C ARG A 330 5.81 6.11 20.47
N ARG A 331 5.31 5.01 19.86
CA ARG A 331 5.96 3.70 19.94
C ARG A 331 7.39 3.73 19.39
N MET A 332 7.61 4.37 18.24
CA MET A 332 8.94 4.49 17.64
C MET A 332 9.93 5.27 18.52
N GLN A 333 9.45 6.17 19.37
CA GLN A 333 10.26 6.94 20.30
C GLN A 333 10.58 6.20 21.59
N LEU A 334 9.96 5.05 21.87
CA LEU A 334 10.16 4.29 23.10
C LEU A 334 11.56 3.68 23.22
N LYS A 335 12.20 3.33 22.12
CA LYS A 335 13.51 2.67 22.15
C LYS A 335 14.54 3.52 22.88
N GLY A 336 15.15 2.95 23.91
CA GLY A 336 16.10 3.64 24.79
C GLY A 336 15.45 4.49 25.89
N GLN A 337 14.12 4.53 26.01
CA GLN A 337 13.38 5.23 27.05
C GLN A 337 12.85 4.26 28.12
N GLU A 338 12.67 4.73 29.34
CA GLU A 338 11.96 3.97 30.38
C GLU A 338 10.47 3.89 30.01
N LEU A 339 9.89 2.70 30.08
CA LEU A 339 8.48 2.50 29.77
C LEU A 339 7.62 2.64 31.02
N GLU A 340 6.63 3.53 30.96
CA GLU A 340 5.54 3.62 31.90
C GLU A 340 4.31 2.98 31.30
N LEU A 341 4.03 1.74 31.73
CA LEU A 341 2.86 0.99 31.26
C LEU A 341 2.23 0.27 32.44
N SER A 342 0.95 0.54 32.65
CA SER A 342 0.13 -0.12 33.65
C SER A 342 -1.29 -0.34 33.12
N GLY A 343 -1.99 -1.29 33.71
CA GLY A 343 -3.38 -1.56 33.36
C GLY A 343 -4.02 -2.63 34.23
N PRO A 344 -5.36 -2.76 34.18
CA PRO A 344 -6.07 -3.75 34.96
C PRO A 344 -5.75 -5.17 34.47
N GLY A 345 -5.43 -6.04 35.42
CA GLY A 345 -5.29 -7.48 35.16
C GLY A 345 -6.64 -8.16 35.02
N ILE A 346 -6.65 -9.28 34.29
CA ILE A 346 -7.86 -10.10 34.15
C ILE A 346 -8.32 -10.69 35.50
N ASP A 347 -7.42 -10.79 36.46
CA ASP A 347 -7.66 -11.24 37.83
C ASP A 347 -8.13 -10.11 38.77
N GLY A 348 -8.34 -8.91 38.22
CA GLY A 348 -8.76 -7.72 38.97
C GLY A 348 -7.65 -6.95 39.70
N ASN A 349 -6.40 -7.40 39.65
CA ASN A 349 -5.26 -6.71 40.20
C ASN A 349 -4.64 -5.77 39.16
N ASP A 350 -4.15 -4.61 39.60
CA ASP A 350 -3.41 -3.72 38.70
C ASP A 350 -2.01 -4.28 38.39
N ILE A 351 -1.65 -4.26 37.15
CA ILE A 351 -0.34 -4.68 36.64
C ILE A 351 0.45 -3.42 36.28
N ASP A 352 1.64 -3.26 36.87
CA ASP A 352 2.59 -2.21 36.54
C ASP A 352 3.92 -2.83 36.09
N VAL A 353 4.36 -2.47 34.90
CA VAL A 353 5.64 -2.93 34.33
C VAL A 353 6.81 -2.55 35.22
N LYS A 354 6.76 -1.40 35.90
CA LYS A 354 7.81 -0.93 36.85
C LYS A 354 8.03 -1.86 38.05
N ALA A 355 7.02 -2.63 38.44
CA ALA A 355 7.14 -3.60 39.54
C ALA A 355 8.14 -4.75 39.23
N ASN A 356 8.51 -4.92 37.96
CA ASN A 356 9.40 -5.98 37.47
C ASN A 356 10.88 -5.52 37.33
N LYS A 357 11.26 -4.35 37.85
CA LYS A 357 12.67 -3.90 37.81
C LYS A 357 13.63 -4.97 38.38
N GLY A 358 14.76 -5.14 37.74
CA GLY A 358 15.74 -6.19 38.04
C GLY A 358 15.60 -7.44 37.12
N LYS A 359 14.50 -7.58 36.38
CA LYS A 359 14.32 -8.59 35.34
C LYS A 359 14.03 -7.91 34.02
N MET A 360 14.34 -8.57 32.92
CA MET A 360 13.80 -8.18 31.62
C MET A 360 12.27 -8.36 31.62
N VAL A 361 11.57 -7.52 30.88
CA VAL A 361 10.12 -7.67 30.70
C VAL A 361 9.80 -7.84 29.22
N LEU A 362 9.10 -8.91 28.90
CA LEU A 362 8.57 -9.14 27.58
C LEU A 362 7.08 -8.76 27.59
N ILE A 363 6.71 -7.76 26.81
CA ILE A 363 5.32 -7.35 26.64
C ILE A 363 4.81 -7.95 25.33
N VAL A 364 3.75 -8.74 25.40
CA VAL A 364 3.17 -9.44 24.26
C VAL A 364 1.74 -8.95 24.05
N PHE A 365 1.52 -8.20 22.97
CA PHE A 365 0.17 -7.88 22.52
C PHE A 365 -0.37 -9.05 21.73
N TRP A 366 -1.55 -9.57 22.13
CA TRP A 366 -2.08 -10.80 21.56
C TRP A 366 -3.62 -10.87 21.60
N ALA A 367 -4.18 -11.78 20.79
CA ALA A 367 -5.58 -12.16 20.87
C ALA A 367 -5.71 -13.66 20.62
N SER A 368 -6.72 -14.29 21.22
CA SER A 368 -6.94 -15.74 21.17
C SER A 368 -7.21 -16.27 19.74
N ASN A 369 -7.80 -15.43 18.89
CA ASN A 369 -8.13 -15.74 17.49
C ASN A 369 -7.10 -15.25 16.48
N ALA A 370 -6.00 -14.63 16.92
CA ALA A 370 -4.95 -14.14 16.03
C ALA A 370 -4.04 -15.29 15.58
N GLN A 371 -4.27 -15.83 14.39
CA GLN A 371 -3.51 -16.96 13.85
C GLN A 371 -1.99 -16.77 13.89
N PRO A 372 -1.41 -15.58 13.52
CA PRO A 372 0.03 -15.38 13.63
C PRO A 372 0.55 -15.51 15.07
N PHE A 373 -0.22 -15.07 16.08
CA PHE A 373 0.13 -15.26 17.48
C PHE A 373 0.09 -16.73 17.87
N VAL A 374 -0.99 -17.44 17.54
CA VAL A 374 -1.16 -18.86 17.84
C VAL A 374 -0.01 -19.70 17.27
N GLN A 375 0.44 -19.39 16.05
CA GLN A 375 1.57 -20.05 15.40
C GLN A 375 2.91 -19.76 16.09
N GLN A 376 3.11 -18.54 16.61
CA GLN A 376 4.34 -18.13 17.28
C GLN A 376 4.37 -18.51 18.78
N LEU A 377 3.22 -18.76 19.38
CA LEU A 377 3.08 -19.04 20.82
C LEU A 377 3.97 -20.17 21.32
N PRO A 378 4.08 -21.34 20.66
CA PRO A 378 4.98 -22.41 21.14
C PRO A 378 6.44 -21.93 21.28
N LYS A 379 6.91 -21.12 20.33
CA LYS A 379 8.27 -20.58 20.38
C LYS A 379 8.44 -19.53 21.49
N ILE A 380 7.45 -18.69 21.70
CA ILE A 380 7.44 -17.70 22.79
C ILE A 380 7.51 -18.44 24.14
N LEU A 381 6.69 -19.48 24.34
CA LEU A 381 6.67 -20.30 25.56
C LEU A 381 8.00 -21.02 25.81
N GLU A 382 8.57 -21.65 24.77
CA GLU A 382 9.89 -22.31 24.87
C GLU A 382 10.96 -21.35 25.36
N VAL A 383 11.06 -20.17 24.72
CA VAL A 383 12.11 -19.21 25.06
C VAL A 383 11.88 -18.57 26.44
N THR A 384 10.64 -18.20 26.76
CA THR A 384 10.32 -17.58 28.06
C THR A 384 10.51 -18.54 29.24
N ALA A 385 10.20 -19.83 29.07
CA ALA A 385 10.47 -20.85 30.06
C ALA A 385 11.98 -20.97 30.36
N LYS A 386 12.83 -20.96 29.32
CA LYS A 386 14.29 -21.01 29.43
C LYS A 386 14.86 -19.80 30.18
N TYR A 387 14.24 -18.61 30.02
CA TYR A 387 14.67 -17.37 30.64
C TYR A 387 13.83 -16.96 31.87
N LYS A 388 12.96 -17.81 32.42
CA LYS A 388 12.01 -17.52 33.52
C LYS A 388 12.66 -16.84 34.75
N LYS A 389 13.91 -17.16 35.06
CA LYS A 389 14.66 -16.54 36.17
C LYS A 389 14.98 -15.06 35.87
N TYR A 390 15.14 -14.68 34.63
CA TYR A 390 15.68 -13.39 34.19
C TYR A 390 14.70 -12.52 33.40
N CYS A 391 13.59 -13.12 32.99
CA CYS A 391 12.56 -12.46 32.15
C CYS A 391 11.16 -12.76 32.68
N THR A 392 10.36 -11.73 32.81
CA THR A 392 8.92 -11.82 33.12
C THR A 392 8.13 -11.50 31.85
N VAL A 393 7.00 -12.17 31.63
CA VAL A 393 6.10 -11.86 30.52
C VAL A 393 4.85 -11.16 31.04
N ILE A 394 4.42 -10.12 30.33
CA ILE A 394 3.15 -9.44 30.54
C ILE A 394 2.40 -9.48 29.20
N GLY A 395 1.23 -10.13 29.19
CA GLY A 395 0.32 -10.11 28.05
C GLY A 395 -0.53 -8.83 28.07
N VAL A 396 -0.68 -8.19 26.92
CA VAL A 396 -1.69 -7.15 26.70
C VAL A 396 -2.70 -7.74 25.72
N ASN A 397 -3.83 -8.16 26.23
CA ASN A 397 -4.82 -8.87 25.43
C ASN A 397 -5.71 -7.91 24.63
N ILE A 398 -6.00 -8.27 23.38
CA ILE A 398 -6.79 -7.50 22.40
C ILE A 398 -8.04 -8.27 21.96
N ASP A 399 -8.52 -9.21 22.76
CA ASP A 399 -9.83 -9.82 22.52
C ASP A 399 -10.96 -8.87 22.96
N THR A 400 -12.14 -9.09 22.42
CA THR A 400 -13.36 -8.35 22.83
C THR A 400 -14.16 -9.15 23.86
N ASP A 401 -13.98 -10.47 23.92
CA ASP A 401 -14.68 -11.38 24.80
C ASP A 401 -13.76 -11.92 25.91
N GLU A 402 -14.12 -11.63 27.15
CA GLU A 402 -13.39 -12.05 28.36
C GLU A 402 -13.32 -13.56 28.50
N LYS A 403 -14.44 -14.24 28.23
CA LYS A 403 -14.49 -15.69 28.33
C LYS A 403 -13.56 -16.40 27.34
N ALA A 404 -13.39 -15.82 26.13
CA ALA A 404 -12.43 -16.32 25.16
C ALA A 404 -10.99 -16.22 25.68
N VAL A 405 -10.66 -15.09 26.35
CA VAL A 405 -9.34 -14.89 26.97
C VAL A 405 -9.09 -15.90 28.07
N GLU A 406 -10.02 -16.03 29.03
CA GLU A 406 -9.91 -16.98 30.14
C GLU A 406 -9.72 -18.42 29.64
N THR A 407 -10.59 -18.86 28.74
CA THR A 407 -10.51 -20.20 28.13
C THR A 407 -9.17 -20.42 27.42
N PHE A 408 -8.66 -19.42 26.69
CA PHE A 408 -7.39 -19.54 25.99
C PHE A 408 -6.21 -19.61 26.96
N VAL A 409 -6.19 -18.73 27.98
CA VAL A 409 -5.15 -18.71 29.03
C VAL A 409 -5.08 -20.05 29.77
N GLU A 410 -6.23 -20.61 30.14
CA GLU A 410 -6.32 -21.94 30.80
C GLU A 410 -5.83 -23.06 29.89
N ASN A 411 -6.35 -23.14 28.65
CA ASN A 411 -6.01 -24.20 27.71
C ASN A 411 -4.53 -24.20 27.32
N GLN A 412 -3.95 -23.04 27.14
CA GLN A 412 -2.53 -22.87 26.80
C GLN A 412 -1.61 -22.81 28.03
N ARG A 413 -2.19 -22.82 29.25
CA ARG A 413 -1.48 -22.72 30.53
C ARG A 413 -0.54 -21.52 30.57
N LEU A 414 -1.03 -20.35 30.17
CA LEU A 414 -0.25 -19.12 30.18
C LEU A 414 -0.14 -18.63 31.65
N ASP A 415 1.03 -18.74 32.24
CA ASP A 415 1.33 -18.29 33.61
C ASP A 415 1.73 -16.80 33.66
N TRP A 416 1.43 -16.03 32.61
CA TRP A 416 1.75 -14.61 32.48
C TRP A 416 0.67 -13.75 33.13
N GLN A 417 1.06 -12.60 33.65
CA GLN A 417 0.11 -11.54 33.98
C GLN A 417 -0.54 -11.02 32.69
N GLN A 418 -1.86 -10.85 32.72
CA GLN A 418 -2.64 -10.45 31.55
C GLN A 418 -3.34 -9.13 31.81
N ILE A 419 -2.93 -8.08 31.12
CA ILE A 419 -3.67 -6.82 31.08
C ILE A 419 -4.87 -7.00 30.16
N PHE A 420 -6.07 -6.81 30.74
CA PHE A 420 -7.33 -6.90 30.04
C PHE A 420 -8.33 -5.89 30.60
N PHE A 421 -8.85 -5.00 29.76
CA PHE A 421 -9.72 -3.93 30.23
C PHE A 421 -11.16 -4.44 30.50
N PRO A 422 -11.73 -4.15 31.68
CA PRO A 422 -13.07 -4.64 32.04
C PRO A 422 -14.18 -4.01 31.21
N GLY A 423 -14.01 -2.76 30.78
CA GLY A 423 -15.00 -2.03 29.97
C GLY A 423 -15.04 -2.51 28.52
N ARG A 424 -16.18 -2.99 28.03
CA ARG A 424 -16.31 -3.47 26.64
C ARG A 424 -15.86 -2.46 25.57
N ALA A 425 -16.08 -1.16 25.82
CA ALA A 425 -15.66 -0.09 24.91
C ALA A 425 -14.13 0.09 24.84
N GLN A 426 -13.39 -0.50 25.80
CA GLN A 426 -11.93 -0.44 25.91
C GLN A 426 -11.26 -1.76 25.48
N ARG A 427 -11.99 -2.66 24.85
CA ARG A 427 -11.52 -3.97 24.38
C ARG A 427 -11.21 -3.96 22.89
N GLY A 428 -10.57 -4.99 22.41
CA GLY A 428 -10.15 -5.07 21.02
C GLY A 428 -9.15 -3.99 20.67
N TRP A 429 -9.20 -3.49 19.47
CA TRP A 429 -8.35 -2.40 18.98
C TRP A 429 -8.62 -1.04 19.65
N ASN A 430 -9.70 -0.93 20.46
CA ASN A 430 -9.98 0.23 21.30
C ASN A 430 -9.26 0.15 22.66
N SER A 431 -8.44 -0.88 22.91
CA SER A 431 -7.61 -0.95 24.11
C SER A 431 -6.80 0.33 24.28
N PRO A 432 -6.90 1.02 25.44
CA PRO A 432 -6.20 2.28 25.67
C PRO A 432 -4.70 2.19 25.40
N ILE A 433 -4.07 1.08 25.78
CA ILE A 433 -2.64 0.85 25.54
C ILE A 433 -2.36 0.66 24.06
N ALA A 434 -3.10 -0.21 23.38
CA ALA A 434 -2.90 -0.46 21.95
C ALA A 434 -3.14 0.79 21.11
N ALA A 435 -4.22 1.53 21.39
CA ALA A 435 -4.55 2.78 20.71
C ALA A 435 -3.50 3.86 20.96
N TYR A 436 -3.06 4.04 22.21
CA TYR A 436 -2.06 5.05 22.58
C TYR A 436 -0.73 4.87 21.86
N TYR A 437 -0.28 3.62 21.71
CA TYR A 437 0.97 3.29 21.05
C TYR A 437 0.82 2.87 19.58
N GLY A 438 -0.38 2.95 19.01
CA GLY A 438 -0.65 2.61 17.61
C GLY A 438 -0.34 1.16 17.26
N VAL A 439 -0.54 0.23 18.20
CA VAL A 439 -0.42 -1.21 17.96
C VAL A 439 -1.56 -1.63 17.04
N ASN A 440 -1.23 -2.25 15.91
CA ASN A 440 -2.18 -2.57 14.84
C ASN A 440 -1.98 -3.96 14.22
N MET A 441 -1.08 -4.76 14.81
CA MET A 441 -0.73 -6.11 14.34
C MET A 441 -0.48 -7.01 15.55
N LEU A 442 -0.84 -8.29 15.43
CA LEU A 442 -0.65 -9.29 16.49
C LEU A 442 0.10 -10.52 15.92
N PRO A 443 1.06 -11.08 16.69
CA PRO A 443 1.58 -10.49 17.90
C PRO A 443 2.44 -9.25 17.64
N THR A 444 2.41 -8.31 18.56
CA THR A 444 3.46 -7.28 18.70
C THR A 444 4.21 -7.56 19.99
N ILE A 445 5.53 -7.67 19.92
CA ILE A 445 6.36 -8.07 21.05
C ILE A 445 7.37 -6.96 21.35
N TRP A 446 7.37 -6.47 22.61
CA TRP A 446 8.33 -5.50 23.10
C TRP A 446 9.24 -6.14 24.16
N LEU A 447 10.50 -5.72 24.20
CA LEU A 447 11.45 -6.18 25.18
C LEU A 447 12.00 -4.99 25.95
N LEU A 448 11.97 -5.06 27.28
CA LEU A 448 12.60 -4.13 28.21
C LEU A 448 13.81 -4.79 28.86
N ASP A 449 14.82 -3.99 29.12
CA ASP A 449 15.97 -4.40 29.91
C ASP A 449 15.63 -4.45 31.43
N PRO A 450 16.54 -4.93 32.30
CA PRO A 450 16.31 -4.98 33.75
C PRO A 450 16.10 -3.62 34.43
N ASN A 451 16.42 -2.51 33.78
CA ASN A 451 16.16 -1.16 34.29
C ASN A 451 14.79 -0.63 33.88
N GLY A 452 14.05 -1.37 33.03
CA GLY A 452 12.78 -0.92 32.48
C GLY A 452 12.91 -0.08 31.19
N ILE A 453 14.13 -0.06 30.62
CA ILE A 453 14.38 0.66 29.35
C ILE A 453 13.95 -0.21 28.18
N VAL A 454 13.22 0.36 27.24
CA VAL A 454 12.77 -0.34 26.02
C VAL A 454 13.96 -0.63 25.12
N ALA A 455 14.28 -1.89 24.95
CA ALA A 455 15.32 -2.36 24.05
C ALA A 455 14.81 -2.56 22.62
N GLU A 456 13.54 -3.04 22.47
CA GLU A 456 12.93 -3.28 21.17
C GLU A 456 11.40 -3.24 21.24
N THR A 457 10.74 -2.77 20.17
CA THR A 457 9.27 -2.65 20.08
C THR A 457 8.66 -3.43 18.94
N ASN A 458 9.45 -4.21 18.20
CA ASN A 458 8.98 -5.03 17.07
C ASN A 458 9.83 -6.29 16.95
N LEU A 459 9.68 -7.21 17.92
CA LEU A 459 10.39 -8.49 17.91
C LEU A 459 9.56 -9.57 17.24
N ASP A 460 10.23 -10.36 16.41
CA ASP A 460 9.72 -11.63 15.93
C ASP A 460 10.12 -12.77 16.87
N ALA A 461 9.23 -13.75 17.08
CA ALA A 461 9.50 -14.88 17.97
C ALA A 461 10.73 -15.71 17.55
N SER A 462 11.09 -15.73 16.27
CA SER A 462 12.29 -16.42 15.76
C SER A 462 13.60 -15.80 16.28
N ASN A 463 13.61 -14.50 16.49
CA ASN A 463 14.78 -13.74 16.97
C ASN A 463 14.76 -13.49 18.49
N LEU A 464 13.70 -13.91 19.18
CA LEU A 464 13.46 -13.59 20.58
C LEU A 464 14.62 -14.05 21.49
N GLU A 465 15.09 -15.30 21.35
CA GLU A 465 16.18 -15.81 22.18
C GLU A 465 17.49 -15.05 22.00
N ALA A 466 17.85 -14.76 20.75
CA ALA A 466 19.05 -14.00 20.45
C ALA A 466 19.00 -12.59 21.08
N LYS A 467 17.84 -11.94 21.00
CA LYS A 467 17.66 -10.59 21.54
C LYS A 467 17.65 -10.56 23.08
N LEU A 468 16.99 -11.54 23.72
CA LEU A 468 17.06 -11.68 25.20
C LEU A 468 18.51 -11.83 25.66
N ARG A 469 19.30 -12.65 24.98
CA ARG A 469 20.72 -12.84 25.30
C ARG A 469 21.51 -11.55 25.13
N GLU A 470 21.32 -10.86 24.01
CA GLU A 470 21.97 -9.56 23.71
C GLU A 470 21.69 -8.55 24.83
N VAL A 471 20.42 -8.35 25.17
CA VAL A 471 19.98 -7.35 26.17
C VAL A 471 20.44 -7.70 27.57
N TYR A 472 20.51 -8.98 27.95
CA TYR A 472 20.89 -9.39 29.30
C TYR A 472 22.40 -9.48 29.52
N THR A 473 23.20 -9.72 28.48
CA THR A 473 24.66 -9.90 28.59
C THR A 473 25.39 -8.78 29.38
N PRO A 474 25.07 -7.49 29.19
CA PRO A 474 25.71 -6.41 29.98
C PRO A 474 25.46 -6.50 31.49
N PHE A 475 24.34 -7.11 31.90
CA PHE A 475 23.93 -7.23 33.30
C PHE A 475 24.60 -8.41 34.03
N LEU A 476 25.07 -9.42 33.28
CA LEU A 476 25.84 -10.54 33.84
C LEU A 476 27.22 -10.12 34.32
N LYS A 477 27.83 -9.09 33.71
CA LYS A 477 29.18 -8.62 34.04
C LYS A 477 29.22 -7.64 35.20
N LYS A 478 28.07 -7.20 35.72
CA LYS A 478 27.95 -6.24 36.82
C LYS A 478 27.68 -6.90 38.17
N LYS A 479 27.60 -8.22 38.23
CA LYS A 479 27.55 -9.05 39.44
C LYS A 479 28.92 -9.69 39.64
#